data_3fbf3a346aae53e12588df3ed74ad85e
#
_entry.id   3fbf3a346aae53e12588df3ed74ad85e
#
_cell.length_a   1.000
_cell.length_b   1.000
_cell.length_c   1.000
_cell.angle_alpha   90.00
_cell.angle_beta   90.00
_cell.angle_gamma   90.00
#
_symmetry.space_group_name_H-M   'P 1'
#
loop_
_entity.id
_entity.type
_entity.pdbx_description
1 polymer ?
#
loop_
_entity_poly.entity_id
_entity_poly.type
_entity_poly.pdbx_seq_one_letter_code
_entity_poly.pdbx_strand_id
1 'polypeptide(L)'
;MNVPIGPGLELIQRPRRPELGDYDWFDVELDGTQVGKARCRIEPAQFTVFSIMIYPEFEGNGFARAVIDHFQREHPLIIADRVRFLARPFWTKVGFVAETIDRYVWRR
;
A
#
# COMPACT_ATOMS: atom_id res chain seq x y z
N MET A 1 9.25 12.00 4.23
CA MET A 1 7.85 12.16 4.66
C MET A 1 7.42 10.91 5.44
N ASN A 2 6.71 11.14 6.53
CA ASN A 2 6.11 10.04 7.28
C ASN A 2 4.59 10.17 7.16
N VAL A 3 3.89 9.06 6.96
CA VAL A 3 2.45 9.06 6.80
C VAL A 3 1.83 8.28 7.96
N PRO A 4 1.19 8.96 8.93
CA PRO A 4 0.48 8.27 10.01
C PRO A 4 -0.72 7.51 9.43
N ILE A 5 -0.84 6.24 9.80
CA ILE A 5 -1.93 5.37 9.32
C ILE A 5 -2.99 5.17 10.40
N GLY A 6 -2.55 4.86 11.60
CA GLY A 6 -3.44 4.61 12.72
C GLY A 6 -2.64 4.55 14.01
N PRO A 7 -3.23 4.08 15.15
CA PRO A 7 -2.50 4.04 16.41
C PRO A 7 -1.20 3.25 16.31
N GLY A 8 -0.06 3.96 16.38
CA GLY A 8 1.26 3.37 16.32
C GLY A 8 1.72 2.90 14.93
N LEU A 9 0.85 2.89 13.93
CA LEU A 9 1.17 2.41 12.58
C LEU A 9 1.44 3.59 11.65
N GLU A 10 2.58 3.56 10.95
CA GLU A 10 2.94 4.61 10.01
C GLU A 10 3.78 4.10 8.86
N LEU A 11 3.77 4.85 7.77
CA LEU A 11 4.69 4.63 6.64
C LEU A 11 5.85 5.60 6.78
N ILE A 12 7.07 5.08 6.72
CA ILE A 12 8.30 5.87 6.80
C ILE A 12 8.94 5.89 5.42
N GLN A 13 8.98 7.04 4.76
CA GLN A 13 9.56 7.16 3.44
C GLN A 13 11.07 6.98 3.50
N ARG A 14 11.57 6.11 2.63
CA ARG A 14 13.00 5.88 2.46
C ARG A 14 13.53 6.71 1.28
N PRO A 15 14.84 6.94 1.20
CA PRO A 15 15.41 7.69 0.07
C PRO A 15 15.00 7.06 -1.27
N ARG A 16 14.62 7.93 -2.23
CA ARG A 16 14.22 7.48 -3.56
C ARG A 16 15.40 6.85 -4.29
N ARG A 17 15.13 5.79 -5.03
CA ARG A 17 16.10 5.06 -5.83
C ARG A 17 15.60 5.01 -7.28
N PRO A 18 15.84 6.08 -8.06
CA PRO A 18 15.28 6.20 -9.43
C PRO A 18 15.66 5.03 -10.34
N GLU A 19 16.83 4.41 -10.11
CA GLU A 19 17.27 3.26 -10.88
C GLU A 19 16.40 2.01 -10.68
N LEU A 20 15.58 1.98 -9.64
CA LEU A 20 14.70 0.84 -9.33
C LEU A 20 13.26 1.07 -9.79
N GLY A 21 12.92 2.25 -10.31
CA GLY A 21 11.59 2.54 -10.80
C GLY A 21 11.06 3.90 -10.38
N ASP A 22 9.86 4.20 -10.85
CA ASP A 22 9.23 5.52 -10.68
C ASP A 22 8.22 5.51 -9.53
N TYR A 23 8.65 5.09 -8.35
CA TYR A 23 7.84 5.06 -7.14
C TYR A 23 8.71 5.31 -5.92
N ASP A 24 8.05 5.59 -4.80
CA ASP A 24 8.72 5.79 -3.52
C ASP A 24 8.71 4.52 -2.69
N TRP A 25 9.76 4.34 -1.89
CA TRP A 25 9.90 3.23 -0.98
C TRP A 25 9.52 3.67 0.42
N PHE A 26 8.74 2.84 1.10
CA PHE A 26 8.32 3.06 2.48
C PHE A 26 8.56 1.82 3.31
N ASP A 27 8.97 2.03 4.56
CA ASP A 27 8.86 1.00 5.59
C ASP A 27 7.49 1.13 6.25
N VAL A 28 6.87 0.01 6.57
CA VAL A 28 5.67 -0.02 7.42
C VAL A 28 6.14 -0.28 8.84
N GLU A 29 5.86 0.63 9.75
CA GLU A 29 6.32 0.53 11.15
C GLU A 29 5.15 0.57 12.12
N LEU A 30 5.23 -0.30 13.12
CA LEU A 30 4.32 -0.32 14.26
C LEU A 30 5.12 -0.01 15.51
N ASP A 31 4.87 1.15 16.15
CA ASP A 31 5.55 1.59 17.36
C ASP A 31 7.09 1.51 17.23
N GLY A 32 7.61 1.89 16.06
CA GLY A 32 9.03 1.89 15.78
C GLY A 32 9.62 0.57 15.30
N THR A 33 8.81 -0.50 15.24
CA THR A 33 9.24 -1.80 14.71
C THR A 33 8.82 -1.94 13.27
N GLN A 34 9.75 -2.26 12.37
CA GLN A 34 9.41 -2.49 10.98
C GLN A 34 8.65 -3.81 10.85
N VAL A 35 7.41 -3.73 10.35
CA VAL A 35 6.54 -4.90 10.16
C VAL A 35 6.33 -5.23 8.69
N GLY A 36 6.80 -4.37 7.79
CA GLY A 36 6.68 -4.60 6.36
C GLY A 36 7.30 -3.47 5.55
N LYS A 37 7.01 -3.48 4.26
CA LYS A 37 7.47 -2.44 3.33
C LYS A 37 6.47 -2.26 2.20
N ALA A 38 6.51 -1.11 1.55
CA ALA A 38 5.62 -0.79 0.45
C ALA A 38 6.35 0.00 -0.62
N ARG A 39 5.92 -0.18 -1.88
CA ARG A 39 6.32 0.64 -3.01
C ARG A 39 5.07 1.28 -3.55
N CYS A 40 5.03 2.60 -3.55
CA CYS A 40 3.82 3.31 -3.95
C CYS A 40 4.15 4.72 -4.42
N ARG A 41 3.15 5.37 -5.02
CA ARG A 41 3.22 6.76 -5.43
C ARG A 41 2.02 7.48 -4.83
N ILE A 42 2.29 8.52 -4.06
CA ILE A 42 1.26 9.33 -3.43
C ILE A 42 1.14 10.63 -4.20
N GLU A 43 -0.01 10.86 -4.83
CA GLU A 43 -0.33 12.06 -5.58
C GLU A 43 -1.55 12.74 -4.93
N PRO A 44 -1.85 14.02 -5.25
CA PRO A 44 -2.97 14.71 -4.58
C PRO A 44 -4.31 14.02 -4.69
N ALA A 45 -4.65 13.45 -5.87
CA ALA A 45 -5.96 12.84 -6.11
C ALA A 45 -5.88 11.33 -6.35
N GLN A 46 -4.70 10.74 -6.31
CA GLN A 46 -4.51 9.34 -6.65
C GLN A 46 -3.41 8.72 -5.81
N PHE A 47 -3.65 7.51 -5.34
CA PHE A 47 -2.63 6.69 -4.70
C PHE A 47 -2.42 5.44 -5.54
N THR A 48 -1.17 5.14 -5.89
CA THR A 48 -0.83 3.94 -6.67
C THR A 48 0.05 3.03 -5.84
N VAL A 49 -0.36 1.78 -5.71
CA VAL A 49 0.40 0.73 -5.00
C VAL A 49 1.04 -0.19 -6.01
N PHE A 50 2.36 -0.32 -5.97
CA PHE A 50 3.09 -1.30 -6.77
C PHE A 50 3.37 -2.57 -5.97
N SER A 51 3.55 -2.45 -4.66
CA SER A 51 3.57 -3.60 -3.75
C SER A 51 3.34 -3.13 -2.32
N ILE A 52 2.75 -4.00 -1.53
CA ILE A 52 2.68 -3.87 -0.08
C ILE A 52 2.93 -5.25 0.50
N MET A 53 3.93 -5.35 1.37
CA MET A 53 4.30 -6.62 1.96
C MET A 53 4.41 -6.47 3.47
N ILE A 54 3.66 -7.29 4.19
CA ILE A 54 3.80 -7.42 5.64
C ILE A 54 4.61 -8.69 5.88
N TYR A 55 5.60 -8.61 6.75
CA TYR A 55 6.46 -9.76 7.04
C TYR A 55 5.64 -10.90 7.67
N PRO A 56 5.98 -12.17 7.37
CA PRO A 56 5.17 -13.32 7.81
C PRO A 56 4.85 -13.34 9.31
N GLU A 57 5.79 -12.95 10.16
CA GLU A 57 5.59 -12.92 11.62
C GLU A 57 4.57 -11.87 12.08
N PHE A 58 4.21 -10.92 11.20
CA PHE A 58 3.26 -9.85 11.51
C PHE A 58 1.96 -9.96 10.71
N GLU A 59 1.82 -10.99 9.87
CA GLU A 59 0.60 -11.19 9.10
C GLU A 59 -0.59 -11.51 10.01
N GLY A 60 -1.80 -11.29 9.49
CA GLY A 60 -3.03 -11.59 10.22
C GLY A 60 -3.46 -10.51 11.22
N ASN A 61 -2.75 -9.39 11.30
CA ASN A 61 -3.08 -8.28 12.19
C ASN A 61 -3.79 -7.13 11.51
N GLY A 62 -4.06 -7.24 10.21
CA GLY A 62 -4.78 -6.21 9.45
C GLY A 62 -3.95 -4.99 9.07
N PHE A 63 -2.62 -5.07 9.09
CA PHE A 63 -1.78 -3.91 8.81
C PHE A 63 -1.88 -3.44 7.36
N ALA A 64 -1.85 -4.37 6.39
CA ALA A 64 -2.02 -4.00 4.98
C ALA A 64 -3.39 -3.37 4.74
N ARG A 65 -4.44 -3.94 5.33
CA ARG A 65 -5.78 -3.38 5.23
C ARG A 65 -5.87 -1.99 5.83
N ALA A 66 -5.23 -1.77 6.98
CA ALA A 66 -5.22 -0.45 7.62
C ALA A 66 -4.57 0.61 6.73
N VAL A 67 -3.49 0.26 6.03
CA VAL A 67 -2.85 1.17 5.07
C VAL A 67 -3.82 1.52 3.95
N ILE A 68 -4.47 0.54 3.36
CA ILE A 68 -5.41 0.77 2.26
C ILE A 68 -6.62 1.58 2.75
N ASP A 69 -7.18 1.25 3.91
CA ASP A 69 -8.31 2.01 4.50
C ASP A 69 -7.94 3.49 4.67
N HIS A 70 -6.73 3.77 5.12
CA HIS A 70 -6.24 5.16 5.26
C HIS A 70 -6.30 5.90 3.92
N PHE A 71 -5.73 5.32 2.87
CA PHE A 71 -5.69 5.97 1.57
C PHE A 71 -7.06 6.04 0.90
N GLN A 72 -7.97 5.11 1.21
CA GLN A 72 -9.36 5.19 0.76
C GLN A 72 -10.08 6.40 1.36
N ARG A 73 -9.70 6.83 2.56
CA ARG A 73 -10.24 8.05 3.16
C ARG A 73 -9.63 9.32 2.55
N GLU A 74 -8.37 9.26 2.14
CA GLU A 74 -7.63 10.43 1.70
C GLU A 74 -7.69 10.67 0.18
N HIS A 75 -7.97 9.64 -0.62
CA HIS A 75 -7.92 9.73 -2.08
C HIS A 75 -9.18 9.15 -2.71
N PRO A 76 -9.71 9.81 -3.76
CA PRO A 76 -10.89 9.30 -4.48
C PRO A 76 -10.56 8.15 -5.45
N LEU A 77 -9.27 7.94 -5.76
CA LEU A 77 -8.84 6.93 -6.70
C LEU A 77 -7.60 6.22 -6.16
N ILE A 78 -7.66 4.89 -6.13
CA ILE A 78 -6.50 4.06 -5.79
C ILE A 78 -6.32 3.01 -6.86
N ILE A 79 -5.08 2.86 -7.34
CA ILE A 79 -4.69 1.87 -8.32
C ILE A 79 -3.71 0.90 -7.68
N ALA A 80 -4.00 -0.40 -7.74
CA ALA A 80 -3.04 -1.45 -7.42
C ALA A 80 -2.52 -1.98 -8.75
N ASP A 81 -1.25 -1.71 -9.03
CA ASP A 81 -0.60 -2.06 -10.29
C ASP A 81 0.32 -3.26 -10.09
N ARG A 82 0.50 -4.08 -11.14
CA ARG A 82 1.36 -5.27 -11.12
C ARG A 82 0.98 -6.24 -10.01
N VAL A 83 -0.32 -6.42 -9.80
CA VAL A 83 -0.85 -7.31 -8.76
C VAL A 83 -0.47 -8.76 -9.09
N ARG A 84 0.20 -9.41 -8.15
CA ARG A 84 0.57 -10.82 -8.28
C ARG A 84 -0.65 -11.71 -8.05
N PHE A 85 -0.64 -12.89 -8.65
CA PHE A 85 -1.76 -13.83 -8.58
C PHE A 85 -2.22 -14.08 -7.13
N LEU A 86 -1.29 -14.32 -6.21
CA LEU A 86 -1.64 -14.63 -4.82
C LEU A 86 -2.17 -13.41 -4.04
N ALA A 87 -1.96 -12.19 -4.56
CA ALA A 87 -2.45 -10.97 -3.92
C ALA A 87 -3.87 -10.59 -4.38
N ARG A 88 -4.37 -11.18 -5.46
CA ARG A 88 -5.69 -10.84 -6.00
C ARG A 88 -6.82 -10.92 -4.98
N PRO A 89 -6.92 -11.98 -4.15
CA PRO A 89 -8.00 -12.05 -3.16
C PRO A 89 -8.00 -10.89 -2.18
N PHE A 90 -6.83 -10.41 -1.78
CA PHE A 90 -6.72 -9.25 -0.89
C PHE A 90 -7.35 -8.01 -1.50
N TRP A 91 -7.00 -7.71 -2.76
CA TRP A 91 -7.52 -6.51 -3.43
C TRP A 91 -9.02 -6.57 -3.64
N THR A 92 -9.54 -7.73 -4.02
CA THR A 92 -11.00 -7.93 -4.14
C THR A 92 -11.67 -7.75 -2.78
N LYS A 93 -11.09 -8.29 -1.72
CA LYS A 93 -11.64 -8.20 -0.37
C LYS A 93 -11.74 -6.76 0.14
N VAL A 94 -10.78 -5.92 -0.19
CA VAL A 94 -10.79 -4.51 0.22
C VAL A 94 -11.53 -3.59 -0.77
N GLY A 95 -12.29 -4.16 -1.70
CA GLY A 95 -13.23 -3.43 -2.53
C GLY A 95 -12.72 -3.00 -3.91
N PHE A 96 -11.58 -3.50 -4.34
CA PHE A 96 -11.04 -3.19 -5.65
C PHE A 96 -11.65 -4.08 -6.72
N VAL A 97 -11.73 -3.55 -7.94
CA VAL A 97 -12.24 -4.25 -9.13
C VAL A 97 -11.10 -4.43 -10.12
N ALA A 98 -10.99 -5.63 -10.67
CA ALA A 98 -9.98 -5.94 -11.70
C ALA A 98 -10.28 -5.14 -12.97
N GLU A 99 -9.31 -4.38 -13.45
CA GLU A 99 -9.37 -3.67 -14.72
C GLU A 99 -8.66 -4.47 -15.81
N THR A 100 -7.54 -5.08 -15.44
CA THR A 100 -6.84 -6.08 -16.25
C THR A 100 -6.43 -7.24 -15.34
N ILE A 101 -5.67 -8.20 -15.86
CA ILE A 101 -5.25 -9.37 -15.10
C ILE A 101 -4.37 -8.99 -13.88
N ASP A 102 -3.65 -7.88 -13.95
CA ASP A 102 -2.72 -7.46 -12.89
C ASP A 102 -2.93 -6.02 -12.42
N ARG A 103 -4.04 -5.38 -12.81
CA ARG A 103 -4.36 -3.99 -12.42
C ARG A 103 -5.74 -3.96 -11.79
N TYR A 104 -5.78 -3.55 -10.54
CA TYR A 104 -7.01 -3.41 -9.78
C TYR A 104 -7.24 -1.95 -9.42
N VAL A 105 -8.49 -1.52 -9.43
CA VAL A 105 -8.84 -0.11 -9.22
C VAL A 105 -9.95 -0.01 -8.19
N TRP A 106 -9.80 0.98 -7.32
CA TRP A 106 -10.85 1.38 -6.39
C TRP A 106 -11.17 2.86 -6.62
N ARG A 107 -12.45 3.17 -6.78
CA ARG A 107 -12.96 4.54 -6.88
C ARG A 107 -13.96 4.79 -5.77
N ARG A 108 -13.87 5.98 -5.20
CA ARG A 108 -14.82 6.41 -4.18
C ARG A 108 -16.26 6.47 -4.76
#